data_1dd1e0bf0abe4e84e81d448a7ea9c770
#
_entry.id   1dd1e0bf0abe4e84e81d448a7ea9c770
#
_cell.length_a   1.000
_cell.length_b   1.000
_cell.length_c   1.000
_cell.angle_alpha   90.00
_cell.angle_beta   90.00
_cell.angle_gamma   90.00
#
_symmetry.space_group_name_H-M   'P 1'
#
loop_
_entity.id
_entity.type
_entity.pdbx_description
1 polymer ?
#
loop_
_entity_poly.entity_id
_entity_poly.type
_entity_poly.pdbx_seq_one_letter_code
_entity_poly.pdbx_strand_id
1 'polypeptide(L)'
;MFLLCYATKKQQTALLFIYADQSKNPESDAAVQEVRRYIHSISGFKTITIIERETNWGLARNIIDGVTTQVNHFGRVIVLEDDLIVAPYFLKFMNDALEVYKDEQRVGHIQACDFTKDISLPDTFLIKWTGSWGWATWSRAWKHFNPDGKELLAQLEARNLTRYFDFNGNYPFTRMLCRQIEGEK
;
A
#
# COMPACT_ATOMS: atom_id res chain seq x y z
N MET A 1 4.03 10.68 -4.82
CA MET A 1 5.12 9.67 -4.95
C MET A 1 4.79 8.48 -4.07
N PHE A 2 5.26 7.30 -4.36
CA PHE A 2 5.22 6.19 -3.40
C PHE A 2 6.46 5.30 -3.59
N LEU A 3 6.81 4.59 -2.52
CA LEU A 3 8.00 3.77 -2.43
C LEU A 3 7.60 2.31 -2.32
N LEU A 4 8.20 1.44 -3.12
CA LEU A 4 8.07 0.00 -3.01
C LEU A 4 9.40 -0.59 -2.61
N CYS A 5 9.40 -1.39 -1.57
CA CYS A 5 10.61 -2.03 -1.09
C CYS A 5 10.47 -3.55 -1.20
N TYR A 6 11.28 -4.18 -2.03
CA TYR A 6 11.59 -5.59 -1.85
C TYR A 6 12.70 -5.68 -0.83
N ALA A 7 12.33 -5.95 0.40
CA ALA A 7 13.26 -5.80 1.49
C ALA A 7 13.84 -7.13 1.95
N THR A 8 15.10 -7.06 2.31
CA THR A 8 15.75 -7.94 3.26
C THR A 8 15.75 -7.25 4.63
N LYS A 9 16.14 -7.95 5.70
CA LYS A 9 16.10 -7.46 7.09
C LYS A 9 16.87 -6.16 7.36
N LYS A 10 17.66 -5.65 6.38
CA LYS A 10 18.45 -4.42 6.48
C LYS A 10 18.25 -3.57 5.25
N GLN A 11 18.14 -2.25 5.43
CA GLN A 11 18.01 -1.27 4.35
C GLN A 11 19.10 -1.45 3.27
N GLN A 12 20.35 -1.62 3.67
CA GLN A 12 21.50 -1.77 2.76
C GLN A 12 21.44 -2.99 1.83
N THR A 13 20.57 -3.94 2.12
CA THR A 13 20.34 -5.12 1.28
C THR A 13 18.99 -5.09 0.57
N ALA A 14 18.17 -4.07 0.83
CA ALA A 14 16.87 -3.88 0.23
C ALA A 14 16.98 -3.31 -1.19
N LEU A 15 16.03 -3.68 -2.04
CA LEU A 15 15.79 -3.07 -3.35
C LEU A 15 14.70 -2.03 -3.19
N LEU A 16 14.97 -0.80 -3.59
CA LEU A 16 14.01 0.30 -3.53
C LEU A 16 13.52 0.64 -4.95
N PHE A 17 12.21 0.69 -5.11
CA PHE A 17 11.55 1.16 -6.32
C PHE A 17 10.75 2.40 -5.97
N ILE A 18 11.02 3.50 -6.64
CA ILE A 18 10.38 4.79 -6.43
C ILE A 18 9.51 5.10 -7.64
N TYR A 19 8.23 5.26 -7.42
CA TYR A 19 7.27 5.63 -8.46
C TYR A 19 6.90 7.10 -8.27
N ALA A 20 7.40 7.95 -9.16
CA ALA A 20 7.16 9.38 -9.14
C ALA A 20 6.19 9.77 -10.25
N ASP A 21 5.03 10.28 -9.87
CA ASP A 21 4.03 10.75 -10.83
C ASP A 21 4.45 12.05 -11.51
N GLN A 22 3.80 12.38 -12.61
CA GLN A 22 3.95 13.68 -13.25
C GLN A 22 3.02 14.71 -12.60
N SER A 23 3.34 15.99 -12.78
CA SER A 23 2.49 17.09 -12.36
C SER A 23 1.08 16.98 -12.97
N LYS A 24 0.08 17.33 -12.17
CA LYS A 24 -1.31 17.34 -12.62
C LYS A 24 -1.64 18.58 -13.46
N ASN A 25 -0.95 19.67 -13.18
CA ASN A 25 -1.14 20.98 -13.80
C ASN A 25 0.18 21.78 -13.75
N PRO A 26 0.31 22.86 -14.52
CA PRO A 26 1.53 23.68 -14.56
C PRO A 26 1.93 24.26 -13.19
N GLU A 27 0.95 24.54 -12.31
CA GLU A 27 1.22 25.13 -10.99
C GLU A 27 1.97 24.16 -10.08
N SER A 28 1.77 22.84 -10.25
CA SER A 28 2.43 21.79 -9.45
C SER A 28 3.76 21.34 -10.06
N ASP A 29 4.14 21.80 -11.25
CA ASP A 29 5.30 21.27 -11.96
C ASP A 29 6.62 21.52 -11.23
N ALA A 30 6.82 22.74 -10.72
CA ALA A 30 8.03 23.09 -9.98
C ALA A 30 8.24 22.18 -8.75
N ALA A 31 7.18 21.90 -7.99
CA ALA A 31 7.24 21.01 -6.82
C ALA A 31 7.55 19.57 -7.23
N VAL A 32 6.96 19.07 -8.31
CA VAL A 32 7.26 17.73 -8.84
C VAL A 32 8.72 17.61 -9.26
N GLN A 33 9.27 18.63 -9.94
CA GLN A 33 10.69 18.65 -10.33
C GLN A 33 11.63 18.70 -9.12
N GLU A 34 11.23 19.38 -8.05
CA GLU A 34 11.99 19.38 -6.79
C GLU A 34 12.02 17.98 -6.17
N VAL A 35 10.87 17.32 -6.07
CA VAL A 35 10.77 15.93 -5.60
C VAL A 35 11.60 14.99 -6.45
N ARG A 36 11.54 15.11 -7.78
CA ARG A 36 12.34 14.29 -8.70
C ARG A 36 13.85 14.49 -8.49
N ARG A 37 14.29 15.71 -8.29
CA ARG A 37 15.71 15.97 -7.93
C ARG A 37 16.09 15.33 -6.61
N TYR A 38 15.22 15.39 -5.62
CA TYR A 38 15.48 14.79 -4.32
C TYR A 38 15.58 13.26 -4.40
N ILE A 39 14.68 12.58 -5.09
CA ILE A 39 14.70 11.12 -5.16
C ILE A 39 15.96 10.57 -5.85
N HIS A 40 16.55 11.32 -6.77
CA HIS A 40 17.85 10.97 -7.38
C HIS A 40 19.04 11.11 -6.42
N SER A 41 18.88 11.81 -5.30
CA SER A 41 19.90 11.91 -4.25
C SER A 41 19.84 10.79 -3.20
N ILE A 42 18.78 9.97 -3.20
CA ILE A 42 18.58 8.89 -2.24
C ILE A 42 19.67 7.83 -2.40
N SER A 43 20.20 7.35 -1.29
CA SER A 43 21.25 6.33 -1.24
C SER A 43 21.05 5.38 -0.06
N GLY A 44 21.95 4.41 0.10
CA GLY A 44 21.92 3.47 1.24
C GLY A 44 21.10 2.21 1.02
N PHE A 45 20.58 1.98 -0.18
CA PHE A 45 19.93 0.72 -0.59
C PHE A 45 20.86 -0.08 -1.51
N LYS A 46 20.60 -1.39 -1.64
CA LYS A 46 21.36 -2.25 -2.56
C LYS A 46 21.20 -1.79 -4.01
N THR A 47 19.98 -1.50 -4.42
CA THR A 47 19.64 -0.86 -5.69
C THR A 47 18.49 0.09 -5.49
N ILE A 48 18.49 1.15 -6.27
CA ILE A 48 17.39 2.12 -6.35
C ILE A 48 16.97 2.21 -7.80
N THR A 49 15.70 1.93 -8.06
CA THR A 49 15.10 2.05 -9.38
C THR A 49 14.04 3.14 -9.32
N ILE A 50 14.20 4.20 -10.11
CA ILE A 50 13.27 5.32 -10.14
C ILE A 50 12.43 5.21 -11.42
N ILE A 51 11.12 5.24 -11.27
CA ILE A 51 10.13 5.21 -12.35
C ILE A 51 9.41 6.55 -12.35
N GLU A 52 9.81 7.44 -13.25
CA GLU A 52 9.16 8.71 -13.46
C GLU A 52 8.11 8.58 -14.55
N ARG A 53 6.86 8.97 -14.24
CA ARG A 53 5.79 8.94 -15.23
C ARG A 53 5.89 10.16 -16.17
N GLU A 54 5.65 9.94 -17.44
CA GLU A 54 5.61 11.01 -18.44
C GLU A 54 4.33 11.85 -18.36
N THR A 55 3.25 11.27 -17.85
CA THR A 55 1.96 11.91 -17.64
C THR A 55 1.45 11.65 -16.23
N ASN A 56 0.53 12.47 -15.73
CA ASN A 56 -0.08 12.24 -14.42
C ASN A 56 -1.04 11.02 -14.45
N TRP A 57 -0.72 10.00 -13.68
CA TRP A 57 -1.52 8.77 -13.55
C TRP A 57 -2.46 8.81 -12.35
N GLY A 58 -2.17 9.66 -11.38
CA GLY A 58 -2.84 9.68 -10.09
C GLY A 58 -2.41 8.54 -9.17
N LEU A 59 -2.68 8.72 -7.88
CA LEU A 59 -2.19 7.84 -6.81
C LEU A 59 -2.62 6.38 -7.02
N ALA A 60 -3.91 6.14 -7.22
CA ALA A 60 -4.46 4.78 -7.30
C ALA A 60 -3.83 3.96 -8.42
N ARG A 61 -3.77 4.52 -9.64
CA ARG A 61 -3.20 3.82 -10.80
C ARG A 61 -1.71 3.55 -10.61
N ASN A 62 -0.98 4.49 -10.03
CA ASN A 62 0.44 4.31 -9.74
C ASN A 62 0.69 3.19 -8.73
N ILE A 63 -0.06 3.15 -7.61
CA ILE A 63 0.05 2.10 -6.61
C ILE A 63 -0.30 0.73 -7.21
N ILE A 64 -1.41 0.63 -7.92
CA ILE A 64 -1.85 -0.62 -8.53
C ILE A 64 -0.79 -1.16 -9.50
N ASP A 65 -0.27 -0.32 -10.40
CA ASP A 65 0.76 -0.69 -11.36
C ASP A 65 2.06 -1.12 -10.67
N GLY A 66 2.54 -0.31 -9.72
CA GLY A 66 3.77 -0.60 -9.00
C GLY A 66 3.69 -1.87 -8.17
N VAL A 67 2.63 -2.04 -7.38
CA VAL A 67 2.43 -3.25 -6.58
C VAL A 67 2.31 -4.47 -7.48
N THR A 68 1.49 -4.40 -8.53
CA THR A 68 1.32 -5.52 -9.48
C THR A 68 2.64 -5.92 -10.12
N THR A 69 3.42 -4.95 -10.59
CA THR A 69 4.73 -5.20 -11.18
C THR A 69 5.67 -5.89 -10.19
N GLN A 70 5.78 -5.36 -8.96
CA GLN A 70 6.74 -5.87 -8.00
C GLN A 70 6.31 -7.22 -7.40
N VAL A 71 5.02 -7.44 -7.10
CA VAL A 71 4.59 -8.76 -6.59
C VAL A 71 4.69 -9.86 -7.64
N ASN A 72 4.51 -9.54 -8.92
CA ASN A 72 4.69 -10.51 -10.01
C ASN A 72 6.16 -10.88 -10.20
N HIS A 73 7.07 -9.93 -9.96
CA HIS A 73 8.51 -10.18 -10.11
C HIS A 73 9.13 -10.83 -8.88
N PHE A 74 8.78 -10.36 -7.68
CA PHE A 74 9.43 -10.78 -6.41
C PHE A 74 8.55 -11.65 -5.51
N GLY A 75 7.28 -11.84 -5.85
CA GLY A 75 6.33 -12.61 -5.05
C GLY A 75 5.76 -11.89 -3.84
N ARG A 76 6.40 -10.79 -3.40
CA ARG A 76 5.99 -9.97 -2.24
C ARG A 76 6.53 -8.55 -2.34
N VAL A 77 5.90 -7.61 -1.64
CA VAL A 77 6.29 -6.20 -1.63
C VAL A 77 5.94 -5.52 -0.32
N ILE A 78 6.74 -4.54 0.09
CA ILE A 78 6.43 -3.56 1.15
C ILE A 78 6.14 -2.23 0.46
N VAL A 79 5.07 -1.57 0.84
CA VAL A 79 4.58 -0.32 0.25
C VAL A 79 4.62 0.81 1.27
N LEU A 80 5.17 1.94 0.88
CA LEU A 80 5.22 3.17 1.66
C LEU A 80 4.75 4.34 0.81
N GLU A 81 4.04 5.27 1.43
CA GLU A 81 3.77 6.60 0.87
C GLU A 81 4.84 7.59 1.34
N ASP A 82 5.01 8.70 0.64
CA ASP A 82 6.12 9.66 0.85
C ASP A 82 5.92 10.57 2.07
N ASP A 83 4.75 10.58 2.65
CA ASP A 83 4.40 11.31 3.86
C ASP A 83 4.53 10.48 5.17
N LEU A 84 5.08 9.27 5.08
CA LEU A 84 5.21 8.38 6.22
C LEU A 84 6.60 8.45 6.86
N ILE A 85 6.61 8.61 8.18
CA ILE A 85 7.82 8.44 9.01
C ILE A 85 7.75 7.06 9.66
N VAL A 86 8.72 6.22 9.39
CA VAL A 86 8.77 4.85 9.88
C VAL A 86 9.73 4.67 11.04
N ALA A 87 9.39 3.77 11.96
CA ALA A 87 10.26 3.39 13.06
C ALA A 87 11.53 2.65 12.55
N PRO A 88 12.65 2.68 13.28
CA PRO A 88 13.90 2.03 12.87
C PRO A 88 13.77 0.52 12.57
N TYR A 89 12.83 -0.15 13.20
CA TYR A 89 12.58 -1.59 13.02
C TYR A 89 11.50 -1.92 11.99
N PHE A 90 10.94 -0.94 11.30
CA PHE A 90 9.85 -1.11 10.34
C PHE A 90 10.17 -2.19 9.29
N LEU A 91 11.29 -2.08 8.58
CA LEU A 91 11.66 -3.07 7.56
C LEU A 91 11.89 -4.47 8.14
N LYS A 92 12.44 -4.55 9.35
CA LYS A 92 12.61 -5.83 10.02
C LYS A 92 11.25 -6.46 10.34
N PHE A 93 10.34 -5.71 10.94
CA PHE A 93 8.98 -6.17 11.27
C PHE A 93 8.24 -6.66 10.02
N MET A 94 8.22 -5.86 8.96
CA MET A 94 7.56 -6.21 7.71
C MET A 94 8.10 -7.48 7.08
N ASN A 95 9.42 -7.66 7.06
CA ASN A 95 10.04 -8.85 6.49
C ASN A 95 9.82 -10.09 7.34
N ASP A 96 9.89 -9.97 8.66
CA ASP A 96 9.65 -11.10 9.55
C ASP A 96 8.17 -11.54 9.43
N ALA A 97 7.22 -10.60 9.38
CA ALA A 97 5.81 -10.91 9.19
C ALA A 97 5.53 -11.52 7.80
N LEU A 98 6.15 -10.97 6.74
CA LEU A 98 6.05 -11.55 5.40
C LEU A 98 6.60 -12.98 5.34
N GLU A 99 7.61 -13.32 6.12
CA GLU A 99 8.16 -14.69 6.17
C GLU A 99 7.28 -15.61 7.03
N VAL A 100 6.85 -15.17 8.21
CA VAL A 100 6.02 -15.96 9.13
C VAL A 100 4.69 -16.35 8.49
N TYR A 101 4.05 -15.44 7.77
CA TYR A 101 2.72 -15.66 7.20
C TYR A 101 2.72 -16.00 5.71
N LYS A 102 3.87 -16.34 5.10
CA LYS A 102 3.98 -16.58 3.66
C LYS A 102 3.03 -17.64 3.12
N ASP A 103 2.78 -18.70 3.92
CA ASP A 103 1.94 -19.83 3.54
C ASP A 103 0.52 -19.77 4.16
N GLU A 104 0.24 -18.79 5.06
CA GLU A 104 -1.05 -18.64 5.71
C GLU A 104 -2.05 -17.90 4.79
N GLN A 105 -2.93 -18.64 4.14
CA GLN A 105 -3.87 -18.10 3.14
C GLN A 105 -4.89 -17.11 3.72
N ARG A 106 -5.17 -17.15 5.02
CA ARG A 106 -6.09 -16.23 5.69
C ARG A 106 -5.49 -14.86 5.95
N VAL A 107 -4.16 -14.72 5.86
CA VAL A 107 -3.44 -13.45 6.04
C VAL A 107 -3.05 -12.93 4.67
N GLY A 108 -3.74 -11.90 4.18
CA GLY A 108 -3.48 -11.29 2.87
C GLY A 108 -2.68 -9.99 2.93
N HIS A 109 -2.57 -9.39 4.12
CA HIS A 109 -2.04 -8.04 4.30
C HIS A 109 -1.31 -7.92 5.63
N ILE A 110 -0.18 -7.22 5.64
CA ILE A 110 0.55 -6.80 6.84
C ILE A 110 0.51 -5.29 6.91
N GLN A 111 0.26 -4.74 8.09
CA GLN A 111 0.31 -3.31 8.33
C GLN A 111 1.14 -3.01 9.57
N ALA A 112 1.91 -1.93 9.55
CA ALA A 112 2.75 -1.49 10.67
C ALA A 112 2.26 -0.18 11.29
N CYS A 113 1.02 0.21 11.05
CA CYS A 113 0.39 1.36 11.68
C CYS A 113 -0.75 0.89 12.58
N ASP A 114 -0.71 1.32 13.83
CA ASP A 114 -1.79 1.12 14.80
C ASP A 114 -2.40 2.47 15.18
N PHE A 115 -3.70 2.59 15.02
CA PHE A 115 -4.47 3.78 15.41
C PHE A 115 -5.06 3.66 16.81
N THR A 116 -4.90 2.52 17.47
CA THR A 116 -5.42 2.32 18.80
C THR A 116 -4.50 2.97 19.83
N LYS A 117 -5.10 3.48 20.90
CA LYS A 117 -4.37 3.92 22.09
C LYS A 117 -4.52 2.91 23.23
N ASP A 118 -5.07 1.74 22.93
CA ASP A 118 -5.32 0.71 23.91
C ASP A 118 -4.05 -0.10 24.17
N ILE A 119 -3.39 0.19 25.27
CA ILE A 119 -2.16 -0.47 25.71
C ILE A 119 -2.39 -1.91 26.21
N SER A 120 -3.63 -2.37 26.28
CA SER A 120 -3.97 -3.76 26.64
C SER A 120 -3.86 -4.73 25.46
N LEU A 121 -3.77 -4.21 24.24
CA LEU A 121 -3.59 -5.04 23.06
C LEU A 121 -2.15 -5.60 22.98
N PRO A 122 -1.99 -6.81 22.43
CA PRO A 122 -0.65 -7.34 22.19
C PRO A 122 0.08 -6.52 21.12
N ASP A 123 1.42 -6.58 21.14
CA ASP A 123 2.27 -5.87 20.17
C ASP A 123 1.94 -6.19 18.70
N THR A 124 1.33 -7.36 18.46
CA THR A 124 0.86 -7.79 17.14
C THR A 124 -0.45 -8.54 17.26
N PHE A 125 -1.38 -8.31 16.36
CA PHE A 125 -2.68 -8.98 16.33
C PHE A 125 -3.23 -9.07 14.90
N LEU A 126 -4.21 -9.96 14.70
CA LEU A 126 -4.88 -10.13 13.42
C LEU A 126 -6.26 -9.46 13.45
N ILE A 127 -6.54 -8.66 12.45
CA ILE A 127 -7.85 -8.04 12.27
C ILE A 127 -8.34 -8.19 10.84
N LYS A 128 -9.64 -8.03 10.64
CA LYS A 128 -10.28 -8.10 9.32
C LYS A 128 -10.36 -6.71 8.68
N TRP A 129 -9.23 -6.09 8.53
CA TRP A 129 -9.13 -4.77 7.95
C TRP A 129 -7.80 -4.61 7.19
N THR A 130 -7.76 -3.67 6.27
CA THR A 130 -6.55 -3.30 5.53
C THR A 130 -6.37 -1.80 5.60
N GLY A 131 -5.14 -1.33 5.80
CA GLY A 131 -4.80 0.07 5.77
C GLY A 131 -3.67 0.34 4.77
N SER A 132 -3.53 1.59 4.35
CA SER A 132 -2.54 2.01 3.35
C SER A 132 -1.25 2.58 3.95
N TRP A 133 -1.18 2.80 5.25
CA TRP A 133 -0.05 3.46 5.89
C TRP A 133 1.04 2.46 6.29
N GLY A 134 1.99 2.25 5.38
CA GLY A 134 3.07 1.29 5.61
C GLY A 134 2.57 -0.15 5.66
N TRP A 135 2.44 -0.79 4.52
CA TRP A 135 1.85 -2.11 4.41
C TRP A 135 2.67 -3.06 3.53
N ALA A 136 2.35 -4.33 3.59
CA ALA A 136 2.97 -5.34 2.75
C ALA A 136 1.99 -6.43 2.34
N THR A 137 2.27 -7.08 1.21
CA THR A 137 1.45 -8.16 0.67
C THR A 137 2.27 -9.14 -0.18
N TRP A 138 1.62 -10.20 -0.61
CA TRP A 138 2.17 -11.25 -1.47
C TRP A 138 1.40 -11.34 -2.78
N SER A 139 2.02 -11.90 -3.82
CA SER A 139 1.36 -12.19 -5.10
C SER A 139 0.12 -13.09 -4.92
N ARG A 140 0.18 -14.07 -3.99
CA ARG A 140 -0.94 -14.94 -3.65
C ARG A 140 -2.17 -14.20 -3.13
N ALA A 141 -1.98 -13.09 -2.44
CA ALA A 141 -3.07 -12.24 -1.93
C ALA A 141 -3.47 -11.18 -2.96
N TRP A 142 -2.49 -10.55 -3.61
CA TRP A 142 -2.72 -9.49 -4.59
C TRP A 142 -3.52 -9.95 -5.81
N LYS A 143 -3.44 -11.23 -6.21
CA LYS A 143 -4.28 -11.80 -7.27
C LYS A 143 -5.79 -11.68 -7.04
N HIS A 144 -6.22 -11.42 -5.80
CA HIS A 144 -7.62 -11.19 -5.42
C HIS A 144 -8.01 -9.70 -5.43
N PHE A 145 -7.04 -8.80 -5.66
CA PHE A 145 -7.31 -7.39 -5.78
C PHE A 145 -8.17 -7.12 -7.02
N ASN A 146 -9.26 -6.41 -6.83
CA ASN A 146 -10.15 -5.98 -7.90
C ASN A 146 -10.40 -4.47 -7.76
N PRO A 147 -10.04 -3.64 -8.77
CA PRO A 147 -10.27 -2.21 -8.74
C PRO A 147 -11.71 -1.81 -9.11
N ASP A 148 -12.55 -2.76 -9.57
CA ASP A 148 -13.94 -2.47 -9.94
C ASP A 148 -14.85 -2.37 -8.71
N GLY A 149 -15.04 -1.14 -8.22
CA GLY A 149 -15.89 -0.86 -7.07
C GLY A 149 -17.35 -1.27 -7.28
N LYS A 150 -17.88 -1.22 -8.50
CA LYS A 150 -19.26 -1.62 -8.81
C LYS A 150 -19.44 -3.13 -8.65
N GLU A 151 -18.49 -3.90 -9.18
CA GLU A 151 -18.48 -5.35 -9.01
C GLU A 151 -18.35 -5.73 -7.54
N LEU A 152 -17.43 -5.08 -6.80
CA LEU A 152 -17.26 -5.33 -5.37
C LEU A 152 -18.51 -5.03 -4.56
N LEU A 153 -19.19 -3.92 -4.83
CA LEU A 153 -20.44 -3.56 -4.15
C LEU A 153 -21.52 -4.60 -4.44
N ALA A 154 -21.70 -5.00 -5.70
CA ALA A 154 -22.66 -6.04 -6.06
C ALA A 154 -22.39 -7.38 -5.34
N GLN A 155 -21.10 -7.76 -5.19
CA GLN A 155 -20.72 -8.95 -4.44
C GLN A 155 -21.02 -8.84 -2.94
N LEU A 156 -20.82 -7.67 -2.33
CA LEU A 156 -21.14 -7.42 -0.91
C LEU A 156 -22.65 -7.54 -0.68
N GLU A 157 -23.47 -6.94 -1.55
CA GLU A 157 -24.94 -6.98 -1.48
C GLU A 157 -25.47 -8.40 -1.68
N ALA A 158 -25.04 -9.08 -2.74
CA ALA A 158 -25.49 -10.44 -3.06
C ALA A 158 -25.19 -11.45 -1.94
N ARG A 159 -24.16 -11.20 -1.15
CA ARG A 159 -23.74 -12.06 -0.02
C ARG A 159 -24.25 -11.55 1.34
N ASN A 160 -25.00 -10.44 1.39
CA ASN A 160 -25.43 -9.77 2.61
C ASN A 160 -24.26 -9.41 3.55
N LEU A 161 -23.11 -8.97 2.99
CA LEU A 161 -21.90 -8.66 3.73
C LEU A 161 -21.68 -7.17 4.01
N THR A 162 -22.57 -6.27 3.57
CA THR A 162 -22.41 -4.82 3.75
C THR A 162 -22.24 -4.43 5.21
N ARG A 163 -23.10 -4.93 6.11
CA ARG A 163 -22.97 -4.67 7.55
C ARG A 163 -21.64 -5.19 8.13
N TYR A 164 -21.18 -6.35 7.65
CA TYR A 164 -19.90 -6.91 8.07
C TYR A 164 -18.71 -6.07 7.55
N PHE A 165 -18.78 -5.61 6.32
CA PHE A 165 -17.81 -4.70 5.71
C PHE A 165 -17.75 -3.36 6.45
N ASP A 166 -18.89 -2.88 6.97
CA ASP A 166 -19.00 -1.67 7.78
C ASP A 166 -18.67 -1.90 9.29
N PHE A 167 -17.91 -2.94 9.61
CA PHE A 167 -17.60 -3.31 11.02
C PHE A 167 -18.84 -3.36 11.92
N ASN A 168 -19.86 -4.05 11.47
CA ASN A 168 -21.19 -4.12 12.11
C ASN A 168 -21.88 -2.76 12.27
N GLY A 169 -21.57 -1.80 11.37
CA GLY A 169 -22.13 -0.47 11.36
C GLY A 169 -21.29 0.57 12.13
N ASN A 170 -20.10 0.20 12.61
CA ASN A 170 -19.22 1.13 13.33
C ASN A 170 -18.43 2.07 12.41
N TYR A 171 -18.29 1.71 11.13
CA TYR A 171 -17.60 2.55 10.15
C TYR A 171 -18.23 2.43 8.75
N PRO A 172 -18.50 3.54 8.05
CA PRO A 172 -19.32 3.53 6.84
C PRO A 172 -18.52 3.22 5.55
N PHE A 173 -17.82 2.10 5.49
CA PHE A 173 -17.01 1.71 4.32
C PHE A 173 -17.85 1.49 3.06
N THR A 174 -19.07 0.91 3.20
CA THR A 174 -20.00 0.76 2.06
C THR A 174 -20.36 2.11 1.47
N ARG A 175 -20.62 3.12 2.29
CA ARG A 175 -20.90 4.49 1.82
C ARG A 175 -19.68 5.10 1.11
N MET A 176 -18.47 4.87 1.63
CA MET A 176 -17.23 5.33 0.98
C MET A 176 -17.04 4.68 -0.39
N LEU A 177 -17.31 3.39 -0.51
CA LEU A 177 -17.27 2.66 -1.78
C LEU A 177 -18.28 3.22 -2.79
N CYS A 178 -19.54 3.50 -2.36
CA CYS A 178 -20.54 4.13 -3.22
C CYS A 178 -20.08 5.50 -3.75
N ARG A 179 -19.54 6.35 -2.88
CA ARG A 179 -19.01 7.67 -3.28
C ARG A 179 -17.86 7.56 -4.28
N GLN A 180 -16.96 6.60 -4.09
CA GLN A 180 -15.90 6.34 -5.05
C GLN A 180 -16.43 5.91 -6.42
N ILE A 181 -17.47 5.07 -6.45
CA ILE A 181 -18.13 4.61 -7.69
C ILE A 181 -18.78 5.79 -8.42
N GLU A 182 -19.35 6.75 -7.67
CA GLU A 182 -19.98 7.97 -8.19
C GLU A 182 -18.96 9.05 -8.60
N GLY A 183 -17.67 8.83 -8.34
CA GLY A 183 -16.59 9.77 -8.64
C GLY A 183 -16.49 10.93 -7.64
N GLU A 184 -17.16 10.83 -6.50
CA GLU A 184 -17.02 11.77 -5.40
C GLU A 184 -15.67 11.56 -4.67
N LYS A 185 -14.97 12.66 -4.40
CA LYS A 185 -13.71 12.67 -3.63
C LYS A 185 -13.96 12.85 -2.15
#